data_6189584d4537b7d0490b536cb01ac287
#
_entry.id   6189584d4537b7d0490b536cb01ac287
#
_cell.length_a   1.000
_cell.length_b   1.000
_cell.length_c   1.000
_cell.angle_alpha   90.00
_cell.angle_beta   90.00
_cell.angle_gamma   90.00
#
_symmetry.space_group_name_H-M   'P 1'
#
loop_
_entity.id
_entity.type
_entity.pdbx_description
1 polymer ?
#
loop_
_entity_poly.entity_id
_entity_poly.type
_entity_poly.pdbx_seq_one_letter_code
_entity_poly.pdbx_strand_id
1 'polypeptide(L)'
;MKQRIGVYICHCGGNISDYVDVEELGKMFHQEENVVVSKDVMFACADSNQKDMVADIQANNLDAIVVCSCSPKLHLHTFKNVAARAGLNPSNYVQVNIREQCSWPHSDRPREATVKAAGLIRAGINRVSFSESLENIELSVKKSALVIGAGVSGMKAAIDLARSGNEVFLIEKDFFVGGRIAQKETLFPTNQNGKEVVAALYNEMKKFPTVIPFSKGVCLSTKSSSNH
;
A
#
# COMPACT_ATOMS: atom_id res chain seq x y z
N MET A 1 -0.52 -26.06 19.89
CA MET A 1 -0.47 -26.82 18.61
C MET A 1 0.60 -26.17 17.75
N LYS A 2 1.33 -26.95 16.94
CA LYS A 2 2.29 -26.37 16.00
C LYS A 2 1.55 -25.66 14.88
N GLN A 3 2.00 -24.46 14.49
CA GLN A 3 1.41 -23.70 13.38
C GLN A 3 1.58 -24.44 12.05
N ARG A 4 0.59 -24.37 11.18
CA ARG A 4 0.58 -24.91 9.82
C ARG A 4 1.00 -23.82 8.86
N ILE A 5 2.21 -23.90 8.32
CA ILE A 5 2.83 -22.82 7.55
C ILE A 5 2.84 -23.16 6.06
N GLY A 6 2.46 -22.16 5.23
CA GLY A 6 2.67 -22.19 3.78
C GLY A 6 3.90 -21.38 3.39
N VAL A 7 4.77 -21.94 2.55
CA VAL A 7 5.97 -21.29 2.01
C VAL A 7 5.83 -21.17 0.50
N TYR A 8 5.93 -19.95 -0.03
CA TYR A 8 5.83 -19.67 -1.46
C TYR A 8 7.10 -18.97 -1.94
N ILE A 9 7.81 -19.59 -2.87
CA ILE A 9 9.12 -19.14 -3.36
C ILE A 9 8.95 -18.61 -4.78
N CYS A 10 9.25 -17.34 -5.00
CA CYS A 10 9.04 -16.67 -6.28
C CYS A 10 10.26 -16.80 -7.19
N HIS A 11 10.03 -17.19 -8.45
CA HIS A 11 11.05 -17.12 -9.52
C HIS A 11 11.35 -15.65 -9.91
N CYS A 12 10.34 -14.78 -9.80
CA CYS A 12 10.42 -13.36 -10.20
C CYS A 12 10.84 -13.19 -11.68
N GLY A 13 10.34 -14.09 -12.56
CA GLY A 13 10.66 -14.07 -13.99
C GLY A 13 12.15 -14.20 -14.29
N GLY A 14 12.87 -15.04 -13.53
CA GLY A 14 14.32 -15.22 -13.68
C GLY A 14 15.15 -14.34 -12.72
N ASN A 15 14.65 -13.20 -12.25
CA ASN A 15 15.42 -12.33 -11.34
C ASN A 15 15.87 -13.01 -10.04
N ILE A 16 15.19 -14.09 -9.64
CA ILE A 16 15.59 -14.92 -8.51
C ILE A 16 16.11 -16.24 -9.02
N SER A 17 15.34 -16.97 -9.84
CA SER A 17 15.65 -18.35 -10.24
C SER A 17 16.88 -18.50 -11.13
N ASP A 18 17.36 -17.44 -11.79
CA ASP A 18 18.61 -17.52 -12.56
C ASP A 18 19.85 -17.64 -11.64
N TYR A 19 19.70 -17.31 -10.35
CA TYR A 19 20.81 -17.26 -9.39
C TYR A 19 20.55 -18.04 -8.10
N VAL A 20 19.31 -18.44 -7.85
CA VAL A 20 18.88 -19.20 -6.67
C VAL A 20 18.05 -20.39 -7.14
N ASP A 21 18.42 -21.60 -6.73
CA ASP A 21 17.66 -22.81 -7.04
C ASP A 21 16.37 -22.85 -6.21
N VAL A 22 15.32 -22.26 -6.76
CA VAL A 22 14.01 -22.16 -6.09
C VAL A 22 13.29 -23.49 -6.00
N GLU A 23 13.53 -24.41 -6.95
CA GLU A 23 12.96 -25.75 -6.93
C GLU A 23 13.58 -26.62 -5.81
N GLU A 24 14.91 -26.55 -5.66
CA GLU A 24 15.61 -27.21 -4.56
C GLU A 24 15.10 -26.70 -3.20
N LEU A 25 14.95 -25.37 -3.08
CA LEU A 25 14.40 -24.76 -1.86
C LEU A 25 12.97 -25.21 -1.59
N GLY A 26 12.12 -25.28 -2.61
CA GLY A 26 10.75 -25.78 -2.48
C GLY A 26 10.69 -27.19 -1.92
N LYS A 27 11.55 -28.09 -2.43
CA LYS A 27 11.68 -29.49 -1.95
C LYS A 27 12.24 -29.55 -0.52
N MET A 28 13.25 -28.73 -0.23
CA MET A 28 13.88 -28.65 1.09
C MET A 28 12.86 -28.25 2.17
N PHE A 29 12.12 -27.17 1.95
CA PHE A 29 11.19 -26.66 2.94
C PHE A 29 9.90 -27.48 3.05
N HIS A 30 9.57 -28.30 2.06
CA HIS A 30 8.47 -29.26 2.19
C HIS A 30 8.75 -30.34 3.26
N GLN A 31 10.00 -30.53 3.64
CA GLN A 31 10.42 -31.49 4.67
C GLN A 31 10.47 -30.87 6.08
N GLU A 32 10.31 -29.56 6.23
CA GLU A 32 10.29 -28.91 7.54
C GLU A 32 8.98 -29.22 8.28
N GLU A 33 9.08 -29.56 9.55
CA GLU A 33 8.00 -30.15 10.35
C GLU A 33 6.70 -29.28 10.40
N ASN A 34 6.83 -27.97 10.31
CA ASN A 34 5.70 -27.05 10.41
C ASN A 34 5.22 -26.55 9.04
N VAL A 35 5.91 -26.90 7.96
CA VAL A 35 5.56 -26.49 6.61
C VAL A 35 4.63 -27.50 5.96
N VAL A 36 3.40 -27.10 5.74
CA VAL A 36 2.35 -27.96 5.14
C VAL A 36 2.30 -27.80 3.63
N VAL A 37 2.59 -26.59 3.16
CA VAL A 37 2.66 -26.25 1.73
C VAL A 37 4.01 -25.60 1.48
N SER A 38 4.75 -26.09 0.49
CA SER A 38 5.95 -25.45 -0.03
C SER A 38 5.91 -25.51 -1.54
N LYS A 39 5.84 -24.36 -2.21
CA LYS A 39 5.71 -24.23 -3.66
C LYS A 39 6.61 -23.14 -4.20
N ASP A 40 7.21 -23.39 -5.35
CA ASP A 40 7.78 -22.34 -6.19
C ASP A 40 6.73 -21.83 -7.17
N VAL A 41 6.75 -20.53 -7.45
CA VAL A 41 5.78 -19.84 -8.32
C VAL A 41 6.47 -18.82 -9.20
N MET A 42 6.09 -18.73 -10.46
CA MET A 42 6.75 -17.83 -11.44
C MET A 42 6.69 -16.36 -11.01
N PHE A 43 5.52 -15.89 -10.61
CA PHE A 43 5.29 -14.51 -10.14
C PHE A 43 4.32 -14.53 -8.96
N ALA A 44 4.83 -14.57 -7.73
CA ALA A 44 3.98 -14.60 -6.54
C ALA A 44 2.99 -13.44 -6.47
N CYS A 45 3.34 -12.27 -7.01
CA CYS A 45 2.49 -11.07 -7.05
C CYS A 45 1.43 -11.08 -8.16
N ALA A 46 1.46 -12.03 -9.11
CA ALA A 46 0.43 -12.14 -10.16
C ALA A 46 -0.91 -12.62 -9.59
N ASP A 47 -2.01 -12.13 -10.14
CA ASP A 47 -3.37 -12.44 -9.65
C ASP A 47 -3.68 -13.94 -9.65
N SER A 48 -3.19 -14.70 -10.64
CA SER A 48 -3.35 -16.15 -10.68
C SER A 48 -2.73 -16.82 -9.45
N ASN A 49 -1.45 -16.53 -9.18
CA ASN A 49 -0.74 -17.10 -8.04
C ASN A 49 -1.27 -16.61 -6.69
N GLN A 50 -1.80 -15.37 -6.61
CA GLN A 50 -2.51 -14.91 -5.42
C GLN A 50 -3.77 -15.73 -5.17
N LYS A 51 -4.54 -16.09 -6.20
CA LYS A 51 -5.72 -16.96 -6.08
C LYS A 51 -5.33 -18.36 -5.62
N ASP A 52 -4.24 -18.90 -6.18
CA ASP A 52 -3.73 -20.22 -5.78
C ASP A 52 -3.28 -20.21 -4.30
N MET A 53 -2.59 -19.16 -3.85
CA MET A 53 -2.24 -19.00 -2.44
C MET A 53 -3.48 -18.95 -1.53
N VAL A 54 -4.52 -18.22 -1.93
CA VAL A 54 -5.78 -18.15 -1.17
C VAL A 54 -6.40 -19.55 -1.07
N ALA A 55 -6.45 -20.29 -2.18
CA ALA A 55 -6.99 -21.65 -2.20
C ALA A 55 -6.16 -22.61 -1.32
N ASP A 56 -4.83 -22.53 -1.37
CA ASP A 56 -3.95 -23.32 -0.54
C ASP A 56 -4.13 -23.05 0.96
N ILE A 57 -4.24 -21.77 1.35
CA ILE A 57 -4.47 -21.36 2.75
C ILE A 57 -5.76 -22.01 3.27
N GLN A 58 -6.83 -21.93 2.49
CA GLN A 58 -8.14 -22.46 2.87
C GLN A 58 -8.17 -23.99 2.87
N ALA A 59 -7.67 -24.62 1.80
CA ALA A 59 -7.69 -26.08 1.65
C ALA A 59 -6.84 -26.80 2.71
N ASN A 60 -5.74 -26.18 3.12
CA ASN A 60 -4.82 -26.78 4.08
C ASN A 60 -4.97 -26.21 5.50
N ASN A 61 -5.92 -25.32 5.75
CA ASN A 61 -6.11 -24.64 7.04
C ASN A 61 -4.77 -24.10 7.58
N LEU A 62 -4.12 -23.26 6.77
CA LEU A 62 -2.83 -22.68 7.16
C LEU A 62 -3.03 -21.61 8.22
N ASP A 63 -2.18 -21.60 9.23
CA ASP A 63 -2.17 -20.61 10.32
C ASP A 63 -1.28 -19.41 9.97
N ALA A 64 -0.32 -19.59 9.07
CA ALA A 64 0.63 -18.57 8.66
C ALA A 64 1.19 -18.82 7.26
N ILE A 65 1.68 -17.75 6.61
CA ILE A 65 2.36 -17.84 5.31
C ILE A 65 3.69 -17.08 5.30
N VAL A 66 4.64 -17.64 4.56
CA VAL A 66 5.94 -17.03 4.26
C VAL A 66 6.05 -16.90 2.74
N VAL A 67 6.19 -15.67 2.24
CA VAL A 67 6.37 -15.40 0.81
C VAL A 67 7.80 -14.96 0.56
N CYS A 68 8.57 -15.79 -0.14
CA CYS A 68 9.98 -15.59 -0.43
C CYS A 68 10.10 -14.97 -1.84
N SER A 69 10.34 -13.65 -1.91
CA SER A 69 10.24 -12.90 -3.17
C SER A 69 11.14 -11.65 -3.17
N CYS A 70 10.72 -10.60 -3.85
CA CYS A 70 11.33 -9.29 -3.81
C CYS A 70 11.12 -8.57 -2.47
N SER A 71 11.62 -7.34 -2.38
CA SER A 71 11.52 -6.52 -1.16
C SER A 71 10.05 -6.30 -0.72
N PRO A 72 9.77 -6.38 0.60
CA PRO A 72 8.46 -5.99 1.16
C PRO A 72 8.02 -4.57 0.77
N LYS A 73 8.96 -3.68 0.48
CA LYS A 73 8.65 -2.31 0.01
C LYS A 73 7.80 -2.28 -1.27
N LEU A 74 7.82 -3.35 -2.06
CA LEU A 74 7.07 -3.45 -3.31
C LEU A 74 5.67 -4.07 -3.10
N HIS A 75 5.59 -5.21 -2.42
CA HIS A 75 4.39 -6.05 -2.41
C HIS A 75 3.88 -6.45 -1.02
N LEU A 76 4.28 -5.74 0.05
CA LEU A 76 3.78 -6.02 1.40
C LEU A 76 2.24 -6.03 1.46
N HIS A 77 1.62 -5.00 0.90
CA HIS A 77 0.15 -4.89 0.90
C HIS A 77 -0.53 -5.95 0.04
N THR A 78 0.08 -6.32 -1.08
CA THR A 78 -0.41 -7.39 -1.96
C THR A 78 -0.59 -8.69 -1.18
N PHE A 79 0.46 -9.14 -0.48
CA PHE A 79 0.41 -10.41 0.22
C PHE A 79 -0.35 -10.36 1.56
N LYS A 80 -0.38 -9.21 2.24
CA LYS A 80 -1.31 -9.02 3.36
C LYS A 80 -2.78 -9.14 2.92
N ASN A 81 -3.10 -8.64 1.73
CA ASN A 81 -4.43 -8.80 1.15
C ASN A 81 -4.73 -10.25 0.75
N VAL A 82 -3.74 -11.02 0.30
CA VAL A 82 -3.90 -12.47 0.06
C VAL A 82 -4.28 -13.17 1.36
N ALA A 83 -3.55 -12.92 2.45
CA ALA A 83 -3.88 -13.48 3.77
C ALA A 83 -5.31 -13.10 4.21
N ALA A 84 -5.66 -11.82 4.14
CA ALA A 84 -6.99 -11.34 4.51
C ALA A 84 -8.12 -11.98 3.66
N ARG A 85 -7.94 -12.10 2.35
CA ARG A 85 -8.90 -12.75 1.43
C ARG A 85 -9.09 -14.22 1.72
N ALA A 86 -8.06 -14.87 2.25
CA ALA A 86 -8.12 -16.28 2.66
C ALA A 86 -8.74 -16.48 4.06
N GLY A 87 -9.03 -15.39 4.79
CA GLY A 87 -9.50 -15.45 6.18
C GLY A 87 -8.38 -15.58 7.20
N LEU A 88 -7.12 -15.50 6.77
CA LEU A 88 -5.95 -15.49 7.64
C LEU A 88 -5.68 -14.07 8.15
N ASN A 89 -5.32 -13.94 9.43
CA ASN A 89 -4.94 -12.63 9.97
C ASN A 89 -3.68 -12.11 9.24
N PRO A 90 -3.69 -10.86 8.70
CA PRO A 90 -2.56 -10.31 7.95
C PRO A 90 -1.26 -10.14 8.75
N SER A 91 -1.30 -10.28 10.09
CA SER A 91 -0.09 -10.31 10.92
C SER A 91 0.62 -11.67 10.90
N ASN A 92 -0.09 -12.74 10.52
CA ASN A 92 0.47 -14.09 10.35
C ASN A 92 1.11 -14.31 8.97
N TYR A 93 1.74 -13.28 8.48
CA TYR A 93 2.45 -13.25 7.21
C TYR A 93 3.84 -12.67 7.37
N VAL A 94 4.83 -13.29 6.72
CA VAL A 94 6.21 -12.80 6.62
C VAL A 94 6.65 -12.79 5.17
N GLN A 95 7.23 -11.70 4.71
CA GLN A 95 7.90 -11.63 3.40
C GLN A 95 9.41 -11.71 3.59
N VAL A 96 10.01 -12.69 2.93
CA VAL A 96 11.47 -12.90 2.92
C VAL A 96 12.02 -12.34 1.61
N ASN A 97 12.93 -11.38 1.73
CA ASN A 97 13.57 -10.78 0.56
C ASN A 97 14.74 -11.64 0.09
N ILE A 98 14.51 -12.43 -0.95
CA ILE A 98 15.53 -13.27 -1.60
C ILE A 98 16.00 -12.73 -2.95
N ARG A 99 15.46 -11.60 -3.41
CA ARG A 99 15.93 -10.90 -4.62
C ARG A 99 17.03 -9.90 -4.29
N GLU A 100 16.69 -8.79 -3.65
CA GLU A 100 17.62 -7.70 -3.36
C GLU A 100 18.65 -8.07 -2.29
N GLN A 101 18.33 -8.99 -1.40
CA GLN A 101 19.25 -9.45 -0.36
C GLN A 101 20.01 -10.73 -0.72
N CYS A 102 19.66 -11.43 -1.81
CA CYS A 102 20.25 -12.72 -2.14
C CYS A 102 20.63 -12.83 -3.62
N SER A 103 19.68 -12.98 -4.55
CA SER A 103 19.98 -13.27 -5.95
C SER A 103 20.79 -12.17 -6.62
N TRP A 104 20.43 -10.91 -6.46
CA TRP A 104 21.13 -9.79 -7.10
C TRP A 104 22.55 -9.56 -6.58
N PRO A 105 22.82 -9.48 -5.25
CA PRO A 105 24.18 -9.25 -4.75
C PRO A 105 25.08 -10.48 -4.87
N HIS A 106 24.56 -11.66 -5.21
CA HIS A 106 25.33 -12.90 -5.34
C HIS A 106 25.09 -13.59 -6.70
N SER A 107 24.81 -12.82 -7.74
CA SER A 107 24.59 -13.33 -9.10
C SER A 107 25.80 -14.05 -9.68
N ASP A 108 27.00 -13.77 -9.18
CA ASP A 108 28.25 -14.43 -9.53
C ASP A 108 28.48 -15.76 -8.78
N ARG A 109 27.66 -16.09 -7.78
CA ARG A 109 27.81 -17.25 -6.89
C ARG A 109 26.46 -17.92 -6.60
N PRO A 110 25.83 -18.56 -7.60
CA PRO A 110 24.48 -19.10 -7.45
C PRO A 110 24.31 -20.15 -6.33
N ARG A 111 25.36 -20.96 -6.12
CA ARG A 111 25.31 -21.99 -5.07
C ARG A 111 25.25 -21.36 -3.67
N GLU A 112 26.10 -20.38 -3.41
CA GLU A 112 26.15 -19.65 -2.15
C GLU A 112 24.88 -18.80 -1.98
N ALA A 113 24.34 -18.25 -3.08
CA ALA A 113 23.07 -17.54 -3.09
C ALA A 113 21.92 -18.46 -2.64
N THR A 114 21.86 -19.68 -3.15
CA THR A 114 20.86 -20.68 -2.73
C THR A 114 20.99 -21.03 -1.24
N VAL A 115 22.20 -21.26 -0.75
CA VAL A 115 22.44 -21.51 0.68
C VAL A 115 22.01 -20.33 1.55
N LYS A 116 22.34 -19.11 1.12
CA LYS A 116 21.90 -17.89 1.83
C LYS A 116 20.38 -17.73 1.81
N ALA A 117 19.74 -17.98 0.66
CA ALA A 117 18.29 -17.96 0.55
C ALA A 117 17.62 -18.94 1.50
N ALA A 118 18.16 -20.17 1.60
CA ALA A 118 17.68 -21.17 2.56
C ALA A 118 17.74 -20.64 4.01
N GLY A 119 18.85 -20.02 4.39
CA GLY A 119 18.99 -19.38 5.72
C GLY A 119 17.98 -18.28 5.99
N LEU A 120 17.74 -17.39 5.01
CA LEU A 120 16.75 -16.31 5.11
C LEU A 120 15.32 -16.86 5.20
N ILE A 121 14.98 -17.88 4.41
CA ILE A 121 13.66 -18.53 4.42
C ILE A 121 13.41 -19.18 5.78
N ARG A 122 14.40 -19.93 6.31
CA ARG A 122 14.30 -20.56 7.63
C ARG A 122 14.10 -19.51 8.75
N ALA A 123 14.80 -18.38 8.66
CA ALA A 123 14.57 -17.26 9.57
C ALA A 123 13.13 -16.69 9.44
N GLY A 124 12.59 -16.62 8.22
CA GLY A 124 11.21 -16.22 7.97
C GLY A 124 10.19 -17.19 8.57
N ILE A 125 10.41 -18.51 8.41
CA ILE A 125 9.57 -19.56 9.00
C ILE A 125 9.60 -19.46 10.53
N ASN A 126 10.79 -19.35 11.11
CA ASN A 126 10.92 -19.19 12.55
C ASN A 126 10.22 -17.90 13.04
N ARG A 127 10.38 -16.78 12.33
CA ARG A 127 9.71 -15.53 12.68
C ARG A 127 8.19 -15.66 12.68
N VAL A 128 7.61 -16.26 11.65
CA VAL A 128 6.15 -16.39 11.55
C VAL A 128 5.59 -17.33 12.60
N SER A 129 6.37 -18.31 13.06
CA SER A 129 5.97 -19.24 14.13
C SER A 129 5.73 -18.54 15.48
N PHE A 130 6.25 -17.34 15.67
CA PHE A 130 6.01 -16.50 16.84
C PHE A 130 5.07 -15.32 16.57
N SER A 131 4.44 -15.30 15.39
CA SER A 131 3.46 -14.27 15.07
C SER A 131 2.15 -14.52 15.80
N GLU A 132 1.58 -13.46 16.35
CA GLU A 132 0.26 -13.47 16.97
C GLU A 132 -0.73 -12.73 16.09
N SER A 133 -1.97 -13.20 16.07
CA SER A 133 -3.06 -12.52 15.38
C SER A 133 -3.36 -11.21 16.08
N LEU A 134 -3.23 -10.11 15.35
CA LEU A 134 -3.52 -8.79 15.88
C LEU A 134 -4.96 -8.42 15.58
N GLU A 135 -5.68 -7.94 16.59
CA GLU A 135 -7.01 -7.37 16.40
C GLU A 135 -6.92 -5.96 15.84
N ASN A 136 -7.88 -5.62 14.98
CA ASN A 136 -7.97 -4.26 14.46
C ASN A 136 -8.49 -3.33 15.58
N ILE A 137 -7.78 -2.23 15.80
CA ILE A 137 -8.24 -1.17 16.69
C ILE A 137 -9.17 -0.26 15.89
N GLU A 138 -10.44 -0.26 16.24
CA GLU A 138 -11.42 0.66 15.66
C GLU A 138 -11.38 1.99 16.40
N LEU A 139 -11.07 3.06 15.68
CA LEU A 139 -11.07 4.41 16.21
C LEU A 139 -12.23 5.20 15.60
N SER A 140 -13.02 5.81 16.46
CA SER A 140 -14.03 6.77 16.02
C SER A 140 -13.33 8.08 15.67
N VAL A 141 -13.36 8.48 14.40
CA VAL A 141 -12.77 9.73 13.91
C VAL A 141 -13.85 10.67 13.40
N LYS A 142 -13.69 11.97 13.68
CA LYS A 142 -14.48 13.01 13.02
C LYS A 142 -14.04 13.13 11.56
N LYS A 143 -14.99 13.10 10.65
CA LYS A 143 -14.74 13.29 9.22
C LYS A 143 -14.52 14.77 8.91
N SER A 144 -13.43 15.33 9.42
CA SER A 144 -13.05 16.72 9.19
C SER A 144 -11.57 16.80 8.82
N ALA A 145 -11.22 17.73 7.94
CA ALA A 145 -9.86 17.94 7.45
C ALA A 145 -9.52 19.44 7.43
N LEU A 146 -8.26 19.74 7.70
CA LEU A 146 -7.69 21.07 7.58
C LEU A 146 -6.76 21.11 6.38
N VAL A 147 -7.01 22.01 5.45
CA VAL A 147 -6.15 22.30 4.31
C VAL A 147 -5.55 23.69 4.47
N ILE A 148 -4.22 23.77 4.45
CA ILE A 148 -3.50 25.06 4.61
C ILE A 148 -2.95 25.50 3.27
N GLY A 149 -3.47 26.64 2.81
CA GLY A 149 -3.16 27.26 1.52
C GLY A 149 -4.24 26.99 0.46
N ALA A 150 -4.86 28.07 -0.06
CA ALA A 150 -5.87 27.99 -1.11
C ALA A 150 -5.28 28.26 -2.52
N GLY A 151 -4.09 27.77 -2.79
CA GLY A 151 -3.58 27.64 -4.15
C GLY A 151 -4.33 26.53 -4.90
N VAL A 152 -3.99 26.28 -6.17
CA VAL A 152 -4.65 25.26 -6.99
C VAL A 152 -4.61 23.88 -6.36
N SER A 153 -3.49 23.50 -5.73
CA SER A 153 -3.33 22.19 -5.05
C SER A 153 -4.22 22.11 -3.80
N GLY A 154 -4.28 23.16 -2.99
CA GLY A 154 -5.11 23.19 -1.80
C GLY A 154 -6.60 23.20 -2.13
N MET A 155 -7.04 23.99 -3.11
CA MET A 155 -8.43 23.97 -3.58
C MET A 155 -8.81 22.60 -4.12
N LYS A 156 -7.94 21.96 -4.92
CA LYS A 156 -8.19 20.61 -5.44
C LYS A 156 -8.27 19.59 -4.31
N ALA A 157 -7.35 19.62 -3.35
CA ALA A 157 -7.38 18.75 -2.18
C ALA A 157 -8.67 18.94 -1.37
N ALA A 158 -9.09 20.18 -1.14
CA ALA A 158 -10.34 20.48 -0.43
C ALA A 158 -11.57 19.92 -1.15
N ILE A 159 -11.64 20.05 -2.47
CA ILE A 159 -12.71 19.47 -3.30
C ILE A 159 -12.74 17.95 -3.17
N ASP A 160 -11.59 17.27 -3.29
CA ASP A 160 -11.54 15.80 -3.26
C ASP A 160 -11.86 15.25 -1.86
N LEU A 161 -11.41 15.92 -0.81
CA LEU A 161 -11.79 15.59 0.57
C LEU A 161 -13.28 15.77 0.82
N ALA A 162 -13.87 16.87 0.30
CA ALA A 162 -15.32 17.11 0.41
C ALA A 162 -16.14 16.07 -0.36
N ARG A 163 -15.69 15.65 -1.55
CA ARG A 163 -16.29 14.53 -2.31
C ARG A 163 -16.27 13.21 -1.54
N SER A 164 -15.25 13.01 -0.72
CA SER A 164 -15.13 11.85 0.16
C SER A 164 -15.97 11.96 1.44
N GLY A 165 -16.83 13.01 1.55
CA GLY A 165 -17.74 13.21 2.66
C GLY A 165 -17.12 13.82 3.92
N ASN A 166 -15.99 14.51 3.79
CA ASN A 166 -15.36 15.22 4.89
C ASN A 166 -15.82 16.68 4.95
N GLU A 167 -15.93 17.23 6.17
CA GLU A 167 -15.96 18.66 6.39
C GLU A 167 -14.55 19.23 6.25
N VAL A 168 -14.35 20.27 5.44
CA VAL A 168 -13.02 20.77 5.11
C VAL A 168 -12.88 22.23 5.50
N PHE A 169 -11.90 22.51 6.35
CA PHE A 169 -11.48 23.86 6.70
C PHE A 169 -10.29 24.24 5.81
N LEU A 170 -10.52 25.20 4.88
CA LEU A 170 -9.50 25.68 3.97
C LEU A 170 -8.99 27.04 4.44
N ILE A 171 -7.74 27.11 4.86
CA ILE A 171 -7.12 28.35 5.38
C ILE A 171 -6.19 28.95 4.32
N GLU A 172 -6.34 30.24 4.06
CA GLU A 172 -5.44 31.00 3.20
C GLU A 172 -4.87 32.20 3.95
N LYS A 173 -3.57 32.45 3.80
CA LYS A 173 -2.88 33.58 4.43
C LYS A 173 -3.16 34.90 3.73
N ASP A 174 -3.44 34.87 2.42
CA ASP A 174 -3.69 36.05 1.59
C ASP A 174 -5.20 36.33 1.52
N PHE A 175 -5.57 37.54 1.02
CA PHE A 175 -6.97 37.92 0.88
C PHE A 175 -7.66 37.28 -0.33
N PHE A 176 -6.93 36.56 -1.18
CA PHE A 176 -7.42 35.93 -2.40
C PHE A 176 -6.92 34.50 -2.51
N VAL A 177 -7.68 33.68 -3.22
CA VAL A 177 -7.34 32.30 -3.52
C VAL A 177 -6.57 32.16 -4.84
N GLY A 178 -5.95 31.00 -5.07
CA GLY A 178 -5.25 30.67 -6.31
C GLY A 178 -3.73 30.80 -6.24
N GLY A 179 -3.20 31.49 -5.23
CA GLY A 179 -1.76 31.61 -4.99
C GLY A 179 -0.99 32.10 -6.20
N ARG A 180 0.16 31.50 -6.51
CA ARG A 180 1.00 31.91 -7.63
C ARG A 180 0.34 31.74 -9.00
N ILE A 181 -0.56 30.79 -9.14
CA ILE A 181 -1.21 30.50 -10.43
C ILE A 181 -2.16 31.62 -10.83
N ALA A 182 -2.82 32.27 -9.87
CA ALA A 182 -3.66 33.45 -10.13
C ALA A 182 -2.91 34.63 -10.79
N GLN A 183 -1.58 34.67 -10.68
CA GLN A 183 -0.72 35.71 -11.21
C GLN A 183 -0.09 35.36 -12.57
N LYS A 184 -0.36 34.14 -13.11
CA LYS A 184 0.19 33.69 -14.37
C LYS A 184 -0.83 33.85 -15.51
N GLU A 185 -0.39 34.43 -16.62
CA GLU A 185 -1.23 34.52 -17.83
C GLU A 185 -1.30 33.17 -18.56
N THR A 186 -0.16 32.46 -18.65
CA THR A 186 -0.07 31.20 -19.39
C THR A 186 0.64 30.16 -18.55
N LEU A 187 0.10 28.95 -18.53
CA LEU A 187 0.62 27.80 -17.80
C LEU A 187 1.25 26.78 -18.77
N PHE A 188 2.51 26.44 -18.55
CA PHE A 188 3.15 25.35 -19.25
C PHE A 188 2.75 23.99 -18.62
N PRO A 189 2.53 22.93 -19.44
CA PRO A 189 2.57 22.84 -20.90
C PRO A 189 1.20 23.07 -21.55
N THR A 190 0.15 23.37 -20.79
CA THR A 190 -1.25 23.35 -21.27
C THR A 190 -1.66 24.62 -21.98
N ASN A 191 -0.88 25.71 -21.91
CA ASN A 191 -1.20 27.06 -22.41
C ASN A 191 -2.51 27.64 -21.87
N GLN A 192 -3.04 27.10 -20.76
CA GLN A 192 -4.23 27.62 -20.11
C GLN A 192 -3.93 28.92 -19.37
N ASN A 193 -4.93 29.81 -19.28
CA ASN A 193 -4.83 31.02 -18.47
C ASN A 193 -4.95 30.66 -16.98
N GLY A 194 -3.98 31.12 -16.16
CA GLY A 194 -3.94 30.79 -14.73
C GLY A 194 -5.17 31.29 -13.96
N LYS A 195 -5.72 32.48 -14.31
CA LYS A 195 -6.93 33.00 -13.67
C LYS A 195 -8.16 32.15 -13.97
N GLU A 196 -8.26 31.64 -15.20
CA GLU A 196 -9.38 30.77 -15.60
C GLU A 196 -9.31 29.41 -14.84
N VAL A 197 -8.11 28.82 -14.68
CA VAL A 197 -7.93 27.60 -13.90
C VAL A 197 -8.32 27.82 -12.44
N VAL A 198 -7.91 28.93 -11.84
CA VAL A 198 -8.27 29.30 -10.47
C VAL A 198 -9.79 29.53 -10.34
N ALA A 199 -10.40 30.27 -11.27
CA ALA A 199 -11.83 30.51 -11.27
C ALA A 199 -12.65 29.18 -11.39
N ALA A 200 -12.23 28.30 -12.25
CA ALA A 200 -12.87 26.99 -12.41
C ALA A 200 -12.83 26.17 -11.11
N LEU A 201 -11.66 26.06 -10.47
CA LEU A 201 -11.52 25.36 -9.20
C LEU A 201 -12.32 26.02 -8.07
N TYR A 202 -12.30 27.33 -8.00
CA TYR A 202 -13.08 28.07 -7.00
C TYR A 202 -14.60 27.87 -7.18
N ASN A 203 -15.09 27.89 -8.41
CA ASN A 203 -16.49 27.64 -8.72
C ASN A 203 -16.88 26.18 -8.44
N GLU A 204 -15.99 25.23 -8.69
CA GLU A 204 -16.19 23.84 -8.31
C GLU A 204 -16.25 23.68 -6.78
N MET A 205 -15.33 24.28 -6.06
CA MET A 205 -15.27 24.26 -4.61
C MET A 205 -16.55 24.79 -3.95
N LYS A 206 -17.13 25.84 -4.50
CA LYS A 206 -18.40 26.41 -4.00
C LYS A 206 -19.59 25.44 -4.05
N LYS A 207 -19.53 24.39 -4.87
CA LYS A 207 -20.57 23.38 -4.93
C LYS A 207 -20.59 22.47 -3.68
N PHE A 208 -19.55 22.54 -2.86
CA PHE A 208 -19.43 21.76 -1.64
C PHE A 208 -19.60 22.66 -0.40
N PRO A 209 -20.80 22.69 0.22
CA PRO A 209 -21.05 23.49 1.41
C PRO A 209 -20.23 23.04 2.63
N THR A 210 -19.66 21.85 2.56
CA THR A 210 -18.75 21.30 3.59
C THR A 210 -17.33 21.89 3.53
N VAL A 211 -16.99 22.66 2.48
CA VAL A 211 -15.73 23.39 2.42
C VAL A 211 -15.94 24.80 3.00
N ILE A 212 -15.27 25.05 4.11
CA ILE A 212 -15.33 26.31 4.85
C ILE A 212 -14.03 27.07 4.63
N PRO A 213 -14.00 28.05 3.71
CA PRO A 213 -12.80 28.81 3.45
C PRO A 213 -12.61 29.94 4.46
N PHE A 214 -11.38 30.12 4.94
CA PHE A 214 -10.93 31.19 5.81
C PHE A 214 -9.77 31.94 5.15
N SER A 215 -9.85 33.27 5.12
CA SER A 215 -8.77 34.14 4.67
C SER A 215 -8.49 35.20 5.73
N LYS A 216 -7.22 35.31 6.15
CA LYS A 216 -6.78 36.24 7.23
C LYS A 216 -7.71 36.28 8.44
N GLY A 217 -8.24 35.14 8.85
CA GLY A 217 -9.14 35.03 10.01
C GLY A 217 -10.60 35.35 9.74
N VAL A 218 -10.99 35.63 8.49
CA VAL A 218 -12.37 35.86 8.09
C VAL A 218 -12.92 34.64 7.36
N CYS A 219 -14.06 34.11 7.81
CA CYS A 219 -14.77 33.04 7.11
C CYS A 219 -15.32 33.60 5.77
N LEU A 220 -14.88 33.01 4.64
CA LEU A 220 -15.33 33.42 3.31
C LEU A 220 -16.66 32.76 2.91
N SER A 221 -17.23 31.90 3.76
CA SER A 221 -18.55 31.29 3.52
C SER A 221 -19.61 32.08 4.27
N THR A 222 -20.53 32.65 3.53
CA THR A 222 -21.83 33.04 4.08
C THR A 222 -22.68 31.78 4.22
N LYS A 223 -22.68 31.11 5.40
CA LYS A 223 -23.85 30.31 5.75
C LYS A 223 -25.00 31.33 5.83
N SER A 224 -25.88 31.35 4.85
CA SER A 224 -27.20 31.95 5.06
C SER A 224 -27.83 31.18 6.23
N SER A 225 -27.89 31.82 7.37
CA SER A 225 -28.72 31.36 8.48
C SER A 225 -30.16 31.40 8.02
N SER A 226 -30.68 30.37 7.42
CA SER A 226 -32.09 30.12 7.36
C SER A 226 -32.51 29.63 8.75
N ASN A 227 -32.84 30.59 9.61
CA ASN A 227 -33.72 30.34 10.74
C ASN A 227 -35.05 29.85 10.18
N HIS A 228 -35.41 28.63 10.52
CA HIS A 228 -36.78 28.23 10.81
C HIS A 228 -36.73 27.05 11.76
#